data_7d4a3bc047abd1516a745490d3652ed9
#
_entry.id   7d4a3bc047abd1516a745490d3652ed9
#
_cell.length_a   1.000
_cell.length_b   1.000
_cell.length_c   1.000
_cell.angle_alpha   90.00
_cell.angle_beta   90.00
_cell.angle_gamma   90.00
#
_symmetry.space_group_name_H-M   'P 1'
#
loop_
_entity.id
_entity.type
_entity.pdbx_description
1 polymer ?
#
loop_
_entity_poly.entity_id
_entity_poly.type
_entity_poly.pdbx_seq_one_letter_code
_entity_poly.pdbx_strand_id
1 'polypeptide(L)'
;YFSLIFTSLNYLIMRIQSLFLMLLAAAAMLAACSKSNNQTNMSSNPLFSESTLPFEAPNFDAIAVEHYRPAFEAGMEQELNEMEEIASNAESPTFENTIVAMEKSGQLLSRTSSVFYNLTSAHTNDQIQEIQKEMAPKLAAHSDDILLNADLYERVKTLYGKRDELELTNAEQKLLEDTHRDFVRAGAQLSEDQKQRMRAINERLSTLTTQFQENLLELTKERSVLVEDETMLDGLSDDRIAAAKQAASSQDKEGYLLTITNTTRVPVLKELNNRDVRQRVWEASAYRGIGENSGIDNRPLILEIVKLRAERAELLGYENHAAYKLDPQTARTPENALNMLTDLIPPVIENTNQEKAAIKAMMEKGGIDDEVQPWDWNYYAEKVRQAEYNIDQSKVRPYFELDRVLKD
;
A
#
# COMPACT_ATOMS: atom_id res chain seq x y z
N TYR A 1 66.18 -15.39 44.11
CA TYR A 1 64.85 -14.76 44.18
C TYR A 1 64.38 -14.19 42.85
N PHE A 2 65.28 -13.73 41.96
CA PHE A 2 64.91 -13.10 40.65
C PHE A 2 64.47 -14.13 39.60
N SER A 3 64.93 -15.36 39.64
CA SER A 3 64.58 -16.41 38.66
C SER A 3 63.16 -16.95 38.83
N LEU A 4 62.60 -16.95 40.05
CA LEU A 4 61.24 -17.44 40.31
C LEU A 4 60.15 -16.46 39.89
N ILE A 5 60.43 -15.15 39.86
CA ILE A 5 59.48 -14.11 39.44
C ILE A 5 59.33 -14.12 37.92
N PHE A 6 60.42 -14.36 37.14
CA PHE A 6 60.40 -14.42 35.67
C PHE A 6 59.64 -15.64 35.15
N THR A 7 59.74 -16.79 35.84
CA THR A 7 58.97 -17.99 35.43
C THR A 7 57.49 -17.87 35.72
N SER A 8 57.09 -17.21 36.80
CA SER A 8 55.65 -16.99 37.13
C SER A 8 55.01 -15.95 36.18
N LEU A 9 55.76 -14.94 35.77
CA LEU A 9 55.26 -13.92 34.83
C LEU A 9 55.06 -14.48 33.42
N ASN A 10 55.99 -15.31 32.94
CA ASN A 10 55.85 -15.99 31.63
C ASN A 10 54.69 -16.99 31.62
N TYR A 11 54.44 -17.67 32.76
CA TYR A 11 53.27 -18.58 32.89
C TYR A 11 51.96 -17.84 32.90
N LEU A 12 51.91 -16.64 33.46
CA LEU A 12 50.73 -15.77 33.48
C LEU A 12 50.44 -15.21 32.08
N ILE A 13 51.48 -14.77 31.35
CA ILE A 13 51.38 -14.26 29.96
C ILE A 13 50.87 -15.37 29.02
N MET A 14 51.40 -16.59 29.14
CA MET A 14 50.94 -17.72 28.31
C MET A 14 49.49 -18.09 28.60
N ARG A 15 49.01 -18.02 29.85
CA ARG A 15 47.61 -18.26 30.21
C ARG A 15 46.67 -17.16 29.64
N ILE A 16 47.11 -15.91 29.67
CA ILE A 16 46.33 -14.80 29.09
C ILE A 16 46.26 -14.93 27.57
N GLN A 17 47.36 -15.29 26.92
CA GLN A 17 47.37 -15.52 25.46
C GLN A 17 46.51 -16.73 25.05
N SER A 18 46.50 -17.82 25.82
CA SER A 18 45.65 -18.98 25.57
C SER A 18 44.14 -18.67 25.78
N LEU A 19 43.81 -17.85 26.77
CA LEU A 19 42.42 -17.37 27.00
C LEU A 19 41.94 -16.45 25.88
N PHE A 20 42.82 -15.58 25.36
CA PHE A 20 42.53 -14.71 24.24
C PHE A 20 42.28 -15.49 22.92
N LEU A 21 43.10 -16.54 22.70
CA LEU A 21 42.92 -17.45 21.55
C LEU A 21 41.62 -18.26 21.63
N MET A 22 41.25 -18.72 22.83
CA MET A 22 39.97 -19.43 23.06
C MET A 22 38.76 -18.50 22.86
N LEU A 23 38.84 -17.24 23.30
CA LEU A 23 37.78 -16.24 23.08
C LEU A 23 37.62 -15.86 21.59
N LEU A 24 38.73 -15.73 20.86
CA LEU A 24 38.72 -15.53 19.43
C LEU A 24 38.12 -16.72 18.65
N ALA A 25 38.45 -17.95 19.05
CA ALA A 25 37.90 -19.16 18.46
C ALA A 25 36.40 -19.30 18.75
N ALA A 26 35.94 -18.95 19.97
CA ALA A 26 34.52 -18.94 20.34
C ALA A 26 33.73 -17.87 19.57
N ALA A 27 34.31 -16.66 19.37
CA ALA A 27 33.70 -15.61 18.55
C ALA A 27 33.62 -15.99 17.04
N ALA A 28 34.63 -16.69 16.52
CA ALA A 28 34.62 -17.21 15.15
C ALA A 28 33.57 -18.33 14.97
N MET A 29 33.36 -19.20 15.97
CA MET A 29 32.30 -20.22 15.92
C MET A 29 30.90 -19.62 16.00
N LEU A 30 30.69 -18.57 16.79
CA LEU A 30 29.39 -17.85 16.84
C LEU A 30 29.08 -17.12 15.54
N ALA A 31 30.08 -16.54 14.87
CA ALA A 31 29.92 -15.91 13.56
C ALA A 31 29.66 -16.93 12.42
N ALA A 32 30.24 -18.15 12.52
CA ALA A 32 29.98 -19.22 11.55
C ALA A 32 28.57 -19.83 11.72
N CYS A 33 28.04 -19.93 12.95
CA CYS A 33 26.68 -20.40 13.18
C CYS A 33 25.62 -19.40 12.69
N SER A 34 25.86 -18.09 12.78
CA SER A 34 24.92 -17.10 12.26
C SER A 34 24.86 -17.07 10.71
N LYS A 35 26.01 -17.27 10.03
CA LYS A 35 26.04 -17.40 8.57
C LYS A 35 25.38 -18.71 8.08
N SER A 36 25.51 -19.81 8.82
CA SER A 36 24.92 -21.11 8.46
C SER A 36 23.38 -21.09 8.57
N ASN A 37 22.81 -20.41 9.58
CA ASN A 37 21.34 -20.30 9.72
C ASN A 37 20.72 -19.42 8.64
N ASN A 38 21.40 -18.37 8.19
CA ASN A 38 20.89 -17.55 7.08
C ASN A 38 20.91 -18.30 5.74
N GLN A 39 21.97 -19.09 5.44
CA GLN A 39 22.04 -19.85 4.20
C GLN A 39 21.01 -20.99 4.12
N THR A 40 20.70 -21.68 5.22
CA THR A 40 19.67 -22.72 5.24
C THR A 40 18.27 -22.16 5.11
N ASN A 41 17.99 -20.98 5.65
CA ASN A 41 16.71 -20.29 5.48
C ASN A 41 16.51 -19.75 4.06
N MET A 42 17.56 -19.33 3.37
CA MET A 42 17.48 -18.87 1.98
C MET A 42 17.12 -20.01 1.02
N SER A 43 17.68 -21.22 1.18
CA SER A 43 17.44 -22.35 0.28
C SER A 43 16.03 -22.96 0.38
N SER A 44 15.27 -22.70 1.44
CA SER A 44 13.91 -23.21 1.66
C SER A 44 12.81 -22.18 1.44
N ASN A 45 13.14 -20.90 1.26
CA ASN A 45 12.16 -19.84 1.06
C ASN A 45 11.65 -19.84 -0.39
N PRO A 46 10.35 -20.10 -0.64
CA PRO A 46 9.81 -20.23 -2.00
C PRO A 46 9.85 -18.92 -2.81
N LEU A 47 10.05 -17.76 -2.18
CA LEU A 47 10.16 -16.50 -2.89
C LEU A 47 11.48 -16.32 -3.64
N PHE A 48 12.55 -17.08 -3.28
CA PHE A 48 13.85 -16.99 -3.93
C PHE A 48 13.91 -17.67 -5.31
N SER A 49 12.91 -18.43 -5.68
CA SER A 49 12.83 -19.08 -6.99
C SER A 49 11.53 -18.72 -7.70
N GLU A 50 11.56 -18.78 -9.02
CA GLU A 50 10.36 -18.66 -9.83
C GLU A 50 9.40 -19.82 -9.54
N SER A 51 8.09 -19.54 -9.60
CA SER A 51 7.08 -20.56 -9.38
C SER A 51 7.01 -21.53 -10.57
N THR A 52 6.86 -22.80 -10.26
CA THR A 52 6.64 -23.85 -11.28
C THR A 52 5.17 -24.14 -11.53
N LEU A 53 4.26 -23.40 -10.88
CA LEU A 53 2.82 -23.52 -11.08
C LEU A 53 2.40 -22.92 -12.44
N PRO A 54 1.25 -23.31 -12.99
CA PRO A 54 0.72 -22.71 -14.22
C PRO A 54 0.70 -21.18 -14.13
N PHE A 55 1.14 -20.53 -15.21
CA PHE A 55 1.26 -19.06 -15.31
C PHE A 55 2.19 -18.42 -14.26
N GLU A 56 3.14 -19.19 -13.72
CA GLU A 56 4.06 -18.73 -12.66
C GLU A 56 3.33 -18.22 -11.41
N ALA A 57 2.10 -18.69 -11.19
CA ALA A 57 1.27 -18.29 -10.06
C ALA A 57 2.01 -18.52 -8.73
N PRO A 58 1.99 -17.56 -7.78
CA PRO A 58 2.63 -17.74 -6.49
C PRO A 58 2.11 -18.98 -5.76
N ASN A 59 3.00 -19.79 -5.21
CA ASN A 59 2.61 -20.92 -4.38
C ASN A 59 2.25 -20.47 -2.96
N PHE A 60 1.03 -19.94 -2.78
CA PHE A 60 0.55 -19.43 -1.51
C PHE A 60 0.51 -20.48 -0.39
N ASP A 61 0.38 -21.77 -0.73
CA ASP A 61 0.40 -22.86 0.28
C ASP A 61 1.80 -23.07 0.89
N ALA A 62 2.85 -22.68 0.16
CA ALA A 62 4.23 -22.80 0.62
C ALA A 62 4.79 -21.49 1.18
N ILE A 63 4.16 -20.34 0.88
CA ILE A 63 4.63 -19.03 1.33
C ILE A 63 4.08 -18.76 2.73
N ALA A 64 4.98 -18.54 3.70
CA ALA A 64 4.67 -18.15 5.07
C ALA A 64 5.16 -16.72 5.38
N VAL A 65 4.64 -16.11 6.46
CA VAL A 65 4.95 -14.71 6.82
C VAL A 65 6.44 -14.49 7.05
N GLU A 66 7.13 -15.45 7.65
CA GLU A 66 8.57 -15.40 7.91
C GLU A 66 9.44 -15.37 6.65
N HIS A 67 8.88 -15.69 5.48
CA HIS A 67 9.60 -15.68 4.21
C HIS A 67 9.80 -14.27 3.65
N TYR A 68 8.95 -13.29 4.02
CA TYR A 68 8.95 -11.97 3.38
C TYR A 68 10.15 -11.11 3.75
N ARG A 69 10.50 -10.97 5.05
CA ARG A 69 11.65 -10.12 5.45
C ARG A 69 12.95 -10.53 4.75
N PRO A 70 13.38 -11.82 4.81
CA PRO A 70 14.60 -12.24 4.14
C PRO A 70 14.54 -12.04 2.62
N ALA A 71 13.37 -12.23 2.00
CA ALA A 71 13.22 -12.05 0.56
C ALA A 71 13.27 -10.57 0.15
N PHE A 72 12.69 -9.66 0.94
CA PHE A 72 12.82 -8.22 0.72
C PHE A 72 14.26 -7.76 0.86
N GLU A 73 14.95 -8.14 1.95
CA GLU A 73 16.33 -7.74 2.21
C GLU A 73 17.28 -8.24 1.12
N ALA A 74 17.17 -9.51 0.76
CA ALA A 74 17.98 -10.08 -0.32
C ALA A 74 17.62 -9.51 -1.69
N GLY A 75 16.33 -9.24 -1.95
CA GLY A 75 15.87 -8.66 -3.21
C GLY A 75 16.39 -7.22 -3.40
N MET A 76 16.37 -6.40 -2.35
CA MET A 76 16.96 -5.05 -2.39
C MET A 76 18.47 -5.09 -2.57
N GLU A 77 19.16 -5.98 -1.86
CA GLU A 77 20.62 -6.14 -2.01
C GLU A 77 21.00 -6.59 -3.43
N GLN A 78 20.27 -7.58 -3.97
CA GLN A 78 20.50 -8.07 -5.32
C GLN A 78 20.30 -6.97 -6.36
N GLU A 79 19.18 -6.25 -6.31
CA GLU A 79 18.86 -5.20 -7.27
C GLU A 79 19.87 -4.04 -7.21
N LEU A 80 20.32 -3.62 -6.02
CA LEU A 80 21.36 -2.61 -5.89
C LEU A 80 22.68 -3.06 -6.50
N ASN A 81 23.07 -4.33 -6.33
CA ASN A 81 24.28 -4.86 -6.96
C ASN A 81 24.14 -4.88 -8.49
N GLU A 82 22.99 -5.30 -9.03
CA GLU A 82 22.70 -5.29 -10.46
C GLU A 82 22.74 -3.85 -11.04
N MET A 83 22.19 -2.87 -10.32
CA MET A 83 22.24 -1.46 -10.70
C MET A 83 23.65 -0.88 -10.63
N GLU A 84 24.45 -1.27 -9.65
CA GLU A 84 25.86 -0.85 -9.55
C GLU A 84 26.71 -1.44 -10.69
N GLU A 85 26.46 -2.69 -11.10
CA GLU A 85 27.10 -3.29 -12.27
C GLU A 85 26.77 -2.50 -13.56
N ILE A 86 25.52 -2.04 -13.71
CA ILE A 86 25.11 -1.19 -14.84
C ILE A 86 25.81 0.18 -14.73
N ALA A 87 25.78 0.81 -13.56
CA ALA A 87 26.35 2.14 -13.34
C ALA A 87 27.86 2.17 -13.62
N SER A 88 28.58 1.16 -13.12
CA SER A 88 30.04 1.05 -13.22
C SER A 88 30.53 0.44 -14.54
N ASN A 89 29.66 0.06 -15.46
CA ASN A 89 30.03 -0.54 -16.74
C ASN A 89 30.91 0.41 -17.57
N ALA A 90 32.14 -0.01 -17.84
CA ALA A 90 33.11 0.78 -18.57
C ALA A 90 32.81 0.95 -20.08
N GLU A 91 31.91 0.16 -20.62
CA GLU A 91 31.46 0.29 -21.99
C GLU A 91 30.52 1.51 -22.16
N SER A 92 30.59 2.11 -23.36
CA SER A 92 29.66 3.18 -23.69
C SER A 92 28.21 2.73 -23.49
N PRO A 93 27.33 3.61 -22.98
CA PRO A 93 25.91 3.27 -22.82
C PRO A 93 25.27 2.86 -24.14
N THR A 94 24.57 1.74 -24.13
CA THR A 94 23.67 1.27 -25.21
C THR A 94 22.30 1.00 -24.64
N PHE A 95 21.28 0.92 -25.49
CA PHE A 95 19.92 0.58 -25.05
C PHE A 95 19.91 -0.76 -24.28
N GLU A 96 20.64 -1.77 -24.80
CA GLU A 96 20.75 -3.09 -24.18
C GLU A 96 21.49 -3.08 -22.83
N ASN A 97 22.70 -2.50 -22.77
CA ASN A 97 23.54 -2.56 -21.57
C ASN A 97 23.14 -1.53 -20.48
N THR A 98 22.07 -0.76 -20.73
CA THR A 98 21.58 0.24 -19.78
C THR A 98 20.08 0.06 -19.56
N ILE A 99 19.23 0.33 -20.54
CA ILE A 99 17.77 0.33 -20.35
C ILE A 99 17.22 -1.09 -20.17
N VAL A 100 17.56 -2.01 -21.09
CA VAL A 100 17.12 -3.40 -21.00
C VAL A 100 17.73 -4.11 -19.77
N ALA A 101 18.98 -3.77 -19.42
CA ALA A 101 19.61 -4.30 -18.22
C ALA A 101 18.87 -3.85 -16.94
N MET A 102 18.46 -2.57 -16.85
CA MET A 102 17.66 -2.07 -15.74
C MET A 102 16.28 -2.72 -15.68
N GLU A 103 15.60 -2.90 -16.81
CA GLU A 103 14.28 -3.59 -16.85
C GLU A 103 14.33 -5.06 -16.41
N LYS A 104 15.48 -5.70 -16.57
CA LYS A 104 15.70 -7.09 -16.16
C LYS A 104 16.16 -7.23 -14.72
N SER A 105 16.54 -6.14 -14.06
CA SER A 105 16.99 -6.17 -12.67
C SER A 105 15.83 -6.29 -11.67
N GLY A 106 16.15 -6.57 -10.41
CA GLY A 106 15.20 -6.55 -9.31
C GLY A 106 14.11 -7.64 -9.34
N GLN A 107 14.30 -8.74 -10.07
CA GLN A 107 13.28 -9.78 -10.22
C GLN A 107 12.81 -10.40 -8.89
N LEU A 108 13.73 -10.62 -7.96
CA LEU A 108 13.40 -11.15 -6.63
C LEU A 108 12.57 -10.13 -5.83
N LEU A 109 12.97 -8.86 -5.83
CA LEU A 109 12.25 -7.80 -5.14
C LEU A 109 10.86 -7.58 -5.73
N SER A 110 10.75 -7.56 -7.05
CA SER A 110 9.49 -7.42 -7.78
C SER A 110 8.51 -8.55 -7.45
N ARG A 111 8.96 -9.80 -7.50
CA ARG A 111 8.16 -10.97 -7.15
C ARG A 111 7.71 -10.93 -5.69
N THR A 112 8.62 -10.65 -4.77
CA THR A 112 8.33 -10.55 -3.33
C THR A 112 7.32 -9.45 -3.05
N SER A 113 7.52 -8.27 -3.61
CA SER A 113 6.64 -7.11 -3.46
C SER A 113 5.24 -7.39 -4.00
N SER A 114 5.13 -7.98 -5.19
CA SER A 114 3.84 -8.30 -5.81
C SER A 114 2.99 -9.23 -4.96
N VAL A 115 3.60 -10.30 -4.41
CA VAL A 115 2.92 -11.24 -3.52
C VAL A 115 2.56 -10.58 -2.19
N PHE A 116 3.50 -9.88 -1.57
CA PHE A 116 3.32 -9.26 -0.27
C PHE A 116 2.22 -8.19 -0.28
N TYR A 117 2.28 -7.23 -1.21
CA TYR A 117 1.31 -6.14 -1.27
C TYR A 117 -0.09 -6.59 -1.73
N ASN A 118 -0.20 -7.71 -2.44
CA ASN A 118 -1.48 -8.35 -2.67
C ASN A 118 -2.10 -8.81 -1.34
N LEU A 119 -1.32 -9.47 -0.47
CA LEU A 119 -1.80 -9.94 0.84
C LEU A 119 -2.08 -8.79 1.82
N THR A 120 -1.32 -7.70 1.81
CA THR A 120 -1.64 -6.53 2.65
C THR A 120 -3.04 -5.98 2.37
N SER A 121 -3.52 -6.11 1.14
CA SER A 121 -4.83 -5.62 0.72
C SER A 121 -5.95 -6.65 0.87
N ALA A 122 -5.67 -7.93 0.60
CA ALA A 122 -6.68 -8.97 0.50
C ALA A 122 -6.76 -9.89 1.73
N HIS A 123 -5.66 -10.11 2.43
CA HIS A 123 -5.58 -11.07 3.54
C HIS A 123 -4.52 -10.66 4.57
N THR A 124 -4.66 -9.45 5.10
CA THR A 124 -3.71 -8.89 6.07
C THR A 124 -3.91 -9.45 7.49
N ASN A 125 -2.84 -9.42 8.26
CA ASN A 125 -2.82 -9.69 9.70
C ASN A 125 -1.76 -8.81 10.37
N ASP A 126 -1.67 -8.84 11.71
CA ASP A 126 -0.78 -7.98 12.49
C ASP A 126 0.71 -8.17 12.10
N GLN A 127 1.13 -9.41 11.79
CA GLN A 127 2.51 -9.71 11.37
C GLN A 127 2.82 -9.13 9.97
N ILE A 128 1.87 -9.22 9.03
CA ILE A 128 2.01 -8.62 7.69
C ILE A 128 2.08 -7.09 7.82
N GLN A 129 1.24 -6.48 8.67
CA GLN A 129 1.26 -5.03 8.92
C GLN A 129 2.58 -4.57 9.54
N GLU A 130 3.13 -5.33 10.50
CA GLU A 130 4.44 -5.04 11.07
C GLU A 130 5.55 -5.06 10.02
N ILE A 131 5.57 -6.07 9.14
CA ILE A 131 6.52 -6.14 8.02
C ILE A 131 6.32 -4.95 7.06
N GLN A 132 5.08 -4.61 6.73
CA GLN A 132 4.77 -3.47 5.85
C GLN A 132 5.33 -2.16 6.44
N LYS A 133 5.12 -1.94 7.73
CA LYS A 133 5.62 -0.76 8.44
C LYS A 133 7.15 -0.67 8.44
N GLU A 134 7.82 -1.81 8.62
CA GLU A 134 9.27 -1.91 8.59
C GLU A 134 9.83 -1.70 7.17
N MET A 135 9.23 -2.36 6.16
CA MET A 135 9.76 -2.37 4.80
C MET A 135 9.44 -1.09 4.02
N ALA A 136 8.33 -0.41 4.29
CA ALA A 136 7.92 0.76 3.54
C ALA A 136 9.01 1.87 3.47
N PRO A 137 9.64 2.31 4.58
CA PRO A 137 10.73 3.28 4.51
C PRO A 137 12.01 2.70 3.88
N LYS A 138 12.31 1.40 4.07
CA LYS A 138 13.47 0.75 3.44
C LYS A 138 13.32 0.68 1.92
N LEU A 139 12.13 0.36 1.42
CA LEU A 139 11.84 0.35 -0.02
C LEU A 139 11.85 1.76 -0.62
N ALA A 140 11.43 2.77 0.13
CA ALA A 140 11.54 4.16 -0.31
C ALA A 140 13.01 4.58 -0.43
N ALA A 141 13.84 4.25 0.56
CA ALA A 141 15.29 4.51 0.51
C ALA A 141 15.98 3.74 -0.63
N HIS A 142 15.63 2.47 -0.82
CA HIS A 142 16.11 1.65 -1.92
C HIS A 142 15.78 2.25 -3.30
N SER A 143 14.55 2.70 -3.50
CA SER A 143 14.16 3.41 -4.73
C SER A 143 14.97 4.70 -4.93
N ASP A 144 15.22 5.46 -3.86
CA ASP A 144 16.06 6.66 -3.91
C ASP A 144 17.54 6.34 -4.22
N ASP A 145 18.07 5.21 -3.75
CA ASP A 145 19.44 4.78 -4.04
C ASP A 145 19.62 4.49 -5.53
N ILE A 146 18.60 4.00 -6.22
CA ILE A 146 18.60 3.78 -7.66
C ILE A 146 18.37 5.09 -8.42
N LEU A 147 17.24 5.75 -8.16
CA LEU A 147 16.77 6.88 -8.97
C LEU A 147 17.55 8.19 -8.74
N LEU A 148 18.27 8.32 -7.62
CA LEU A 148 19.15 9.45 -7.34
C LEU A 148 20.64 9.13 -7.64
N ASN A 149 20.95 7.92 -8.16
CA ASN A 149 22.29 7.53 -8.55
C ASN A 149 22.75 8.35 -9.76
N ALA A 150 23.85 9.09 -9.59
CA ALA A 150 24.33 10.00 -10.62
C ALA A 150 24.90 9.25 -11.84
N ASP A 151 25.55 8.11 -11.63
CA ASP A 151 26.21 7.35 -12.69
C ASP A 151 25.17 6.62 -13.55
N LEU A 152 24.14 6.03 -12.94
CA LEU A 152 22.98 5.48 -13.65
C LEU A 152 22.28 6.57 -14.48
N TYR A 153 22.00 7.71 -13.85
CA TYR A 153 21.34 8.81 -14.53
C TYR A 153 22.15 9.32 -15.73
N GLU A 154 23.47 9.46 -15.62
CA GLU A 154 24.31 9.95 -16.72
C GLU A 154 24.32 8.97 -17.91
N ARG A 155 24.25 7.64 -17.67
CA ARG A 155 24.08 6.64 -18.73
C ARG A 155 22.72 6.79 -19.43
N VAL A 156 21.62 6.89 -18.68
CA VAL A 156 20.26 7.09 -19.21
C VAL A 156 20.17 8.40 -19.99
N LYS A 157 20.69 9.49 -19.46
CA LYS A 157 20.72 10.83 -20.08
C LYS A 157 21.52 10.84 -21.38
N THR A 158 22.64 10.12 -21.42
CA THR A 158 23.46 9.97 -22.64
C THR A 158 22.67 9.32 -23.75
N LEU A 159 21.92 8.26 -23.47
CA LEU A 159 21.06 7.57 -24.43
C LEU A 159 19.87 8.45 -24.86
N TYR A 160 19.22 9.09 -23.89
CA TYR A 160 18.11 10.00 -24.17
C TYR A 160 18.51 11.17 -25.08
N GLY A 161 19.72 11.70 -24.90
CA GLY A 161 20.29 12.76 -25.75
C GLY A 161 20.50 12.33 -27.20
N LYS A 162 20.66 11.04 -27.46
CA LYS A 162 20.86 10.45 -28.79
C LYS A 162 19.65 9.66 -29.32
N ARG A 163 18.51 9.73 -28.64
CA ARG A 163 17.33 8.88 -28.93
C ARG A 163 16.88 8.90 -30.39
N ASP A 164 17.03 10.05 -31.07
CA ASP A 164 16.63 10.21 -32.48
C ASP A 164 17.66 9.59 -33.44
N GLU A 165 18.88 9.23 -32.95
CA GLU A 165 19.94 8.57 -33.71
C GLU A 165 19.93 7.04 -33.48
N LEU A 166 19.20 6.56 -32.48
CA LEU A 166 19.07 5.15 -32.17
C LEU A 166 17.96 4.51 -33.02
N GLU A 167 18.27 3.34 -33.60
CA GLU A 167 17.28 2.57 -34.37
C GLU A 167 16.34 1.80 -33.43
N LEU A 168 15.55 2.53 -32.61
CA LEU A 168 14.59 1.99 -31.64
C LEU A 168 13.19 1.84 -32.24
N THR A 169 12.49 0.79 -31.84
CA THR A 169 11.05 0.70 -32.06
C THR A 169 10.31 1.74 -31.22
N ASN A 170 9.05 2.02 -31.55
CA ASN A 170 8.22 2.96 -30.78
C ASN A 170 8.12 2.57 -29.28
N ALA A 171 8.09 1.28 -28.98
CA ALA A 171 8.03 0.80 -27.59
C ALA A 171 9.35 1.04 -26.85
N GLU A 172 10.47 0.77 -27.49
CA GLU A 172 11.81 1.01 -26.91
C GLU A 172 12.09 2.50 -26.72
N GLN A 173 11.70 3.32 -27.71
CA GLN A 173 11.81 4.76 -27.58
C GLN A 173 10.97 5.27 -26.40
N LYS A 174 9.74 4.79 -26.28
CA LYS A 174 8.86 5.15 -25.15
C LYS A 174 9.45 4.72 -23.82
N LEU A 175 10.03 3.51 -23.71
CA LEU A 175 10.70 3.03 -22.51
C LEU A 175 11.88 3.93 -22.12
N LEU A 176 12.73 4.30 -23.08
CA LEU A 176 13.84 5.23 -22.84
C LEU A 176 13.35 6.61 -22.35
N GLU A 177 12.31 7.15 -22.97
CA GLU A 177 11.71 8.42 -22.56
C GLU A 177 11.14 8.36 -21.15
N ASP A 178 10.41 7.28 -20.83
CA ASP A 178 9.81 7.09 -19.51
C ASP A 178 10.88 6.89 -18.43
N THR A 179 11.90 6.06 -18.70
CA THR A 179 13.03 5.87 -17.79
C THR A 179 13.74 7.19 -17.49
N HIS A 180 14.11 7.96 -18.54
CA HIS A 180 14.74 9.27 -18.35
C HIS A 180 13.84 10.22 -17.52
N ARG A 181 12.56 10.29 -17.86
CA ARG A 181 11.60 11.12 -17.15
C ARG A 181 11.52 10.72 -15.67
N ASP A 182 11.51 9.42 -15.36
CA ASP A 182 11.35 8.93 -13.99
C ASP A 182 12.58 9.28 -13.13
N PHE A 183 13.80 9.20 -13.67
CA PHE A 183 15.01 9.72 -13.00
C PHE A 183 14.92 11.23 -12.74
N VAL A 184 14.53 12.02 -13.74
CA VAL A 184 14.39 13.48 -13.59
C VAL A 184 13.35 13.82 -12.53
N ARG A 185 12.21 13.14 -12.56
CA ARG A 185 11.11 13.36 -11.62
C ARG A 185 11.40 12.85 -10.22
N ALA A 186 12.28 11.89 -10.05
CA ALA A 186 12.79 11.48 -8.75
C ALA A 186 13.78 12.50 -8.15
N GLY A 187 14.43 13.30 -9.00
CA GLY A 187 15.37 14.33 -8.56
C GLY A 187 16.82 14.03 -8.91
N ALA A 188 17.11 13.19 -9.94
CA ALA A 188 18.46 12.86 -10.35
C ALA A 188 19.31 14.10 -10.68
N GLN A 189 18.68 15.20 -11.11
CA GLN A 189 19.35 16.48 -11.45
C GLN A 189 19.57 17.41 -10.26
N LEU A 190 19.11 17.07 -9.08
CA LEU A 190 19.28 17.88 -7.87
C LEU A 190 20.73 17.89 -7.40
N SER A 191 21.14 18.95 -6.67
CA SER A 191 22.40 18.93 -5.94
C SER A 191 22.39 17.88 -4.83
N GLU A 192 23.55 17.50 -4.34
CA GLU A 192 23.66 16.47 -3.29
C GLU A 192 22.92 16.86 -1.99
N ASP A 193 22.94 18.14 -1.59
CA ASP A 193 22.17 18.61 -0.44
C ASP A 193 20.66 18.48 -0.68
N GLN A 194 20.19 18.79 -1.90
CA GLN A 194 18.80 18.65 -2.28
C GLN A 194 18.37 17.17 -2.38
N LYS A 195 19.23 16.29 -2.89
CA LYS A 195 19.02 14.84 -2.89
C LYS A 195 18.90 14.28 -1.48
N GLN A 196 19.77 14.73 -0.57
CA GLN A 196 19.66 14.37 0.85
C GLN A 196 18.29 14.78 1.45
N ARG A 197 17.83 16.01 1.13
CA ARG A 197 16.51 16.46 1.57
C ARG A 197 15.38 15.65 0.93
N MET A 198 15.50 15.30 -0.35
CA MET A 198 14.53 14.46 -1.08
C MET A 198 14.40 13.08 -0.42
N ARG A 199 15.51 12.41 -0.10
CA ARG A 199 15.52 11.13 0.63
C ARG A 199 14.76 11.23 1.96
N ALA A 200 15.06 12.27 2.76
CA ALA A 200 14.37 12.49 4.04
C ALA A 200 12.84 12.72 3.87
N ILE A 201 12.44 13.44 2.82
CA ILE A 201 11.03 13.64 2.48
C ILE A 201 10.36 12.32 2.07
N ASN A 202 10.99 11.52 1.21
CA ASN A 202 10.45 10.26 0.71
C ASN A 202 10.30 9.23 1.82
N GLU A 203 11.31 9.05 2.67
CA GLU A 203 11.27 8.19 3.85
C GLU A 203 10.13 8.61 4.80
N ARG A 204 10.03 9.91 5.10
CA ARG A 204 8.99 10.42 5.99
C ARG A 204 7.60 10.25 5.39
N LEU A 205 7.41 10.54 4.09
CA LEU A 205 6.14 10.32 3.40
C LEU A 205 5.74 8.84 3.39
N SER A 206 6.68 7.93 3.17
CA SER A 206 6.44 6.49 3.25
C SER A 206 5.90 6.09 4.63
N THR A 207 6.58 6.52 5.69
CA THR A 207 6.14 6.27 7.08
C THR A 207 4.75 6.83 7.36
N LEU A 208 4.48 8.10 6.99
CA LEU A 208 3.20 8.75 7.26
C LEU A 208 2.03 8.14 6.50
N THR A 209 2.25 7.74 5.24
CA THR A 209 1.19 7.11 4.43
C THR A 209 0.86 5.71 4.93
N THR A 210 1.86 4.95 5.38
CA THR A 210 1.64 3.64 6.03
C THR A 210 0.86 3.82 7.33
N GLN A 211 1.26 4.74 8.20
CA GLN A 211 0.55 5.04 9.44
C GLN A 211 -0.90 5.48 9.20
N PHE A 212 -1.14 6.29 8.16
CA PHE A 212 -2.48 6.71 7.78
C PHE A 212 -3.37 5.51 7.40
N GLN A 213 -2.83 4.56 6.63
CA GLN A 213 -3.55 3.35 6.22
C GLN A 213 -3.83 2.42 7.41
N GLU A 214 -2.84 2.19 8.29
CA GLU A 214 -3.00 1.41 9.52
C GLU A 214 -4.11 2.00 10.41
N ASN A 215 -4.09 3.31 10.63
CA ASN A 215 -5.11 4.02 11.40
C ASN A 215 -6.50 3.83 10.80
N LEU A 216 -6.66 3.89 9.47
CA LEU A 216 -7.95 3.64 8.82
C LEU A 216 -8.42 2.20 8.98
N LEU A 217 -7.51 1.24 8.92
CA LEU A 217 -7.83 -0.18 9.10
C LEU A 217 -8.29 -0.44 10.54
N GLU A 218 -7.58 0.08 11.53
CA GLU A 218 -7.94 -0.05 12.94
C GLU A 218 -9.30 0.59 13.22
N LEU A 219 -9.52 1.82 12.76
CA LEU A 219 -10.80 2.52 12.89
C LEU A 219 -11.96 1.79 12.20
N THR A 220 -11.70 1.03 11.15
CA THR A 220 -12.73 0.23 10.49
C THR A 220 -13.18 -0.93 11.38
N LYS A 221 -12.29 -1.48 12.20
CA LYS A 221 -12.62 -2.50 13.20
C LYS A 221 -13.32 -1.90 14.43
N GLU A 222 -12.72 -0.87 15.04
CA GLU A 222 -13.18 -0.25 16.28
C GLU A 222 -14.55 0.41 16.17
N ARG A 223 -14.84 1.07 15.04
CA ARG A 223 -16.08 1.83 14.83
C ARG A 223 -17.25 1.00 14.31
N SER A 224 -17.12 -0.33 14.27
CA SER A 224 -18.26 -1.22 13.98
C SER A 224 -19.39 -0.99 14.97
N VAL A 225 -20.64 -1.01 14.49
CA VAL A 225 -21.82 -0.66 15.28
C VAL A 225 -22.44 -1.92 15.90
N LEU A 226 -22.41 -2.03 17.22
CA LEU A 226 -23.10 -3.10 17.95
C LEU A 226 -24.58 -2.78 18.10
N VAL A 227 -25.43 -3.76 17.78
CA VAL A 227 -26.90 -3.75 17.97
C VAL A 227 -27.25 -4.93 18.86
N GLU A 228 -27.93 -4.67 19.97
CA GLU A 228 -28.23 -5.71 20.96
C GLU A 228 -29.53 -6.45 20.63
N ASP A 229 -30.53 -5.76 20.08
CA ASP A 229 -31.85 -6.28 19.76
C ASP A 229 -31.98 -6.57 18.26
N GLU A 230 -32.26 -7.84 17.93
CA GLU A 230 -32.49 -8.29 16.55
C GLU A 230 -33.60 -7.55 15.84
N THR A 231 -34.65 -7.12 16.57
CA THR A 231 -35.75 -6.37 15.99
C THR A 231 -35.36 -5.03 15.38
N MET A 232 -34.23 -4.46 15.81
CA MET A 232 -33.67 -3.25 15.23
C MET A 232 -33.00 -3.50 13.86
N LEU A 233 -32.81 -4.78 13.46
CA LEU A 233 -32.24 -5.19 12.18
C LEU A 233 -33.28 -5.50 11.11
N ASP A 234 -34.54 -5.20 11.38
CA ASP A 234 -35.65 -5.38 10.42
C ASP A 234 -35.30 -4.72 9.07
N GLY A 235 -35.57 -5.45 7.98
CA GLY A 235 -35.23 -5.08 6.61
C GLY A 235 -33.96 -5.72 6.07
N LEU A 236 -33.08 -6.24 6.93
CA LEU A 236 -31.91 -7.04 6.49
C LEU A 236 -32.33 -8.50 6.22
N SER A 237 -31.67 -9.15 5.29
CA SER A 237 -31.86 -10.59 5.07
C SER A 237 -31.31 -11.43 6.23
N ASP A 238 -31.88 -12.64 6.41
CA ASP A 238 -31.41 -13.60 7.43
C ASP A 238 -29.90 -13.88 7.34
N ASP A 239 -29.35 -14.00 6.12
CA ASP A 239 -27.91 -14.17 5.89
C ASP A 239 -27.10 -13.01 6.47
N ARG A 240 -27.58 -11.76 6.34
CA ARG A 240 -26.89 -10.57 6.86
C ARG A 240 -26.99 -10.49 8.38
N ILE A 241 -28.13 -10.85 8.95
CA ILE A 241 -28.33 -10.92 10.39
C ILE A 241 -27.41 -11.99 10.98
N ALA A 242 -27.36 -13.17 10.36
CA ALA A 242 -26.45 -14.25 10.78
C ALA A 242 -24.96 -13.83 10.68
N ALA A 243 -24.56 -13.14 9.60
CA ALA A 243 -23.22 -12.62 9.45
C ALA A 243 -22.87 -11.56 10.51
N ALA A 244 -23.81 -10.66 10.85
CA ALA A 244 -23.61 -9.68 11.92
C ALA A 244 -23.47 -10.35 13.30
N LYS A 245 -24.23 -11.41 13.56
CA LYS A 245 -24.12 -12.21 14.80
C LYS A 245 -22.76 -12.90 14.88
N GLN A 246 -22.30 -13.50 13.77
CA GLN A 246 -21.00 -14.13 13.71
C GLN A 246 -19.87 -13.11 13.91
N ALA A 247 -19.98 -11.91 13.32
CA ALA A 247 -19.02 -10.84 13.50
C ALA A 247 -18.93 -10.37 14.96
N ALA A 248 -20.03 -10.30 15.69
CA ALA A 248 -20.05 -10.01 17.13
C ALA A 248 -19.37 -11.13 17.92
N SER A 249 -19.73 -12.38 17.67
CA SER A 249 -19.15 -13.55 18.36
C SER A 249 -17.64 -13.68 18.13
N SER A 250 -17.13 -13.33 16.94
CA SER A 250 -15.68 -13.36 16.64
C SER A 250 -14.88 -12.31 17.41
N GLN A 251 -15.57 -11.35 18.06
CA GLN A 251 -14.98 -10.31 18.91
C GLN A 251 -15.43 -10.44 20.39
N ASP A 252 -15.91 -11.62 20.79
CA ASP A 252 -16.40 -11.90 22.14
C ASP A 252 -17.49 -10.91 22.60
N LYS A 253 -18.35 -10.44 21.67
CA LYS A 253 -19.46 -9.53 21.92
C LYS A 253 -20.79 -10.26 21.80
N GLU A 254 -21.75 -9.91 22.67
CA GLU A 254 -23.14 -10.35 22.55
C GLU A 254 -23.90 -9.40 21.60
N GLY A 255 -24.86 -9.92 20.83
CA GLY A 255 -25.65 -9.15 19.86
C GLY A 255 -25.18 -9.28 18.42
N TYR A 256 -25.28 -8.20 17.66
CA TYR A 256 -25.08 -8.14 16.21
C TYR A 256 -24.12 -7.01 15.86
N LEU A 257 -22.97 -7.30 15.27
CA LEU A 257 -21.96 -6.31 14.93
C LEU A 257 -22.04 -5.94 13.44
N LEU A 258 -22.49 -4.73 13.17
CA LEU A 258 -22.50 -4.16 11.81
C LEU A 258 -21.16 -3.53 11.51
N THR A 259 -20.33 -4.22 10.72
CA THR A 259 -19.02 -3.69 10.30
C THR A 259 -19.20 -2.58 9.27
N ILE A 260 -18.25 -1.64 9.22
CA ILE A 260 -18.30 -0.49 8.30
C ILE A 260 -17.45 -0.65 7.03
N THR A 261 -17.23 -1.89 6.59
CA THR A 261 -16.63 -2.17 5.29
C THR A 261 -17.59 -1.82 4.14
N ASN A 262 -17.08 -1.61 2.94
CA ASN A 262 -17.95 -1.28 1.80
C ASN A 262 -18.98 -2.37 1.49
N THR A 263 -18.63 -3.64 1.70
CA THR A 263 -19.49 -4.80 1.44
C THR A 263 -20.60 -4.99 2.48
N THR A 264 -20.43 -4.45 3.68
CA THR A 264 -21.44 -4.54 4.77
C THR A 264 -22.18 -3.23 4.95
N ARG A 265 -21.50 -2.08 5.02
CA ARG A 265 -22.11 -0.77 5.25
C ARG A 265 -23.13 -0.39 4.18
N VAL A 266 -22.77 -0.53 2.89
CA VAL A 266 -23.65 -0.07 1.79
C VAL A 266 -24.96 -0.85 1.75
N PRO A 267 -24.96 -2.20 1.81
CA PRO A 267 -26.21 -2.95 1.93
C PRO A 267 -27.03 -2.60 3.18
N VAL A 268 -26.39 -2.43 4.34
CA VAL A 268 -27.11 -2.03 5.58
C VAL A 268 -27.82 -0.69 5.39
N LEU A 269 -27.12 0.31 4.83
CA LEU A 269 -27.72 1.62 4.56
C LEU A 269 -28.84 1.60 3.52
N LYS A 270 -28.92 0.57 2.66
CA LYS A 270 -29.98 0.39 1.65
C LYS A 270 -31.20 -0.36 2.16
N GLU A 271 -31.00 -1.36 3.01
CA GLU A 271 -31.99 -2.38 3.34
C GLU A 271 -32.58 -2.18 4.73
N LEU A 272 -31.81 -1.68 5.71
CA LEU A 272 -32.20 -1.59 7.11
C LEU A 272 -33.30 -0.57 7.32
N ASN A 273 -34.43 -1.00 7.89
CA ASN A 273 -35.61 -0.14 8.13
C ASN A 273 -35.36 0.85 9.29
N ASN A 274 -34.62 0.48 10.32
CA ASN A 274 -34.37 1.32 11.48
C ASN A 274 -33.46 2.51 11.15
N ARG A 275 -34.01 3.72 11.17
CA ARG A 275 -33.34 4.98 10.81
C ARG A 275 -32.20 5.33 11.76
N ASP A 276 -32.36 5.10 13.07
CA ASP A 276 -31.37 5.45 14.09
C ASP A 276 -30.10 4.56 13.93
N VAL A 277 -30.31 3.27 13.61
CA VAL A 277 -29.18 2.38 13.34
C VAL A 277 -28.48 2.76 12.02
N ARG A 278 -29.22 3.17 10.97
CA ARG A 278 -28.61 3.70 9.74
C ARG A 278 -27.75 4.94 10.03
N GLN A 279 -28.26 5.86 10.86
CA GLN A 279 -27.48 7.04 11.29
C GLN A 279 -26.19 6.63 11.97
N ARG A 280 -26.25 5.74 12.96
CA ARG A 280 -25.06 5.24 13.67
C ARG A 280 -24.03 4.61 12.73
N VAL A 281 -24.46 3.80 11.77
CA VAL A 281 -23.59 3.16 10.77
C VAL A 281 -22.99 4.18 9.82
N TRP A 282 -23.75 5.18 9.39
CA TRP A 282 -23.26 6.26 8.54
C TRP A 282 -22.21 7.11 9.27
N GLU A 283 -22.50 7.57 10.50
CA GLU A 283 -21.59 8.36 11.33
C GLU A 283 -20.33 7.61 11.69
N ALA A 284 -20.43 6.33 12.02
CA ALA A 284 -19.28 5.47 12.27
C ALA A 284 -18.30 5.46 11.09
N SER A 285 -18.82 5.48 9.87
CA SER A 285 -18.02 5.53 8.65
C SER A 285 -17.55 6.94 8.29
N ALA A 286 -18.44 7.95 8.37
CA ALA A 286 -18.16 9.31 7.92
C ALA A 286 -17.10 10.01 8.78
N TYR A 287 -17.10 9.73 10.08
CA TYR A 287 -16.21 10.38 11.04
C TYR A 287 -14.98 9.53 11.40
N ARG A 288 -14.54 8.63 10.51
CA ARG A 288 -13.30 7.89 10.70
C ARG A 288 -12.08 8.80 10.59
N GLY A 289 -11.16 8.69 11.56
CA GLY A 289 -9.87 9.37 11.51
C GLY A 289 -9.88 10.85 11.86
N ILE A 290 -10.96 11.35 12.47
CA ILE A 290 -11.04 12.73 12.97
C ILE A 290 -10.95 12.83 14.50
N GLY A 291 -10.53 11.76 15.18
CA GLY A 291 -10.27 11.75 16.62
C GLY A 291 -11.51 11.63 17.51
N GLU A 292 -12.71 11.72 16.96
CA GLU A 292 -13.93 11.59 17.74
C GLU A 292 -14.18 10.12 18.15
N ASN A 293 -14.29 9.88 19.44
CA ASN A 293 -14.62 8.58 20.06
C ASN A 293 -13.58 7.44 19.92
N SER A 294 -12.43 7.66 19.29
CA SER A 294 -11.41 6.58 19.14
C SER A 294 -9.99 6.99 19.56
N GLY A 295 -9.74 8.29 19.74
CA GLY A 295 -8.38 8.80 20.00
C GLY A 295 -7.46 8.79 18.77
N ILE A 296 -7.80 8.07 17.68
CA ILE A 296 -7.02 8.05 16.43
C ILE A 296 -7.45 9.22 15.54
N ASP A 297 -6.52 10.16 15.31
CA ASP A 297 -6.74 11.35 14.50
C ASP A 297 -5.71 11.42 13.36
N ASN A 298 -6.19 11.32 12.11
CA ASN A 298 -5.35 11.39 10.92
C ASN A 298 -5.11 12.82 10.43
N ARG A 299 -5.76 13.84 10.97
CA ARG A 299 -5.60 15.23 10.54
C ARG A 299 -4.16 15.76 10.68
N PRO A 300 -3.42 15.49 11.78
CA PRO A 300 -2.01 15.85 11.86
C PRO A 300 -1.14 15.19 10.80
N LEU A 301 -1.40 13.89 10.50
CA LEU A 301 -0.69 13.17 9.43
C LEU A 301 -0.95 13.80 8.06
N ILE A 302 -2.22 14.15 7.76
CA ILE A 302 -2.60 14.82 6.51
C ILE A 302 -1.84 16.14 6.36
N LEU A 303 -1.81 16.97 7.42
CA LEU A 303 -1.12 18.25 7.40
C LEU A 303 0.38 18.10 7.13
N GLU A 304 1.03 17.10 7.73
CA GLU A 304 2.46 16.83 7.48
C GLU A 304 2.68 16.30 6.06
N ILE A 305 1.85 15.36 5.60
CA ILE A 305 1.91 14.81 4.24
C ILE A 305 1.80 15.91 3.18
N VAL A 306 0.82 16.83 3.32
CA VAL A 306 0.64 17.89 2.31
C VAL A 306 1.80 18.90 2.31
N LYS A 307 2.38 19.19 3.47
CA LYS A 307 3.57 20.07 3.58
C LYS A 307 4.79 19.41 2.89
N LEU A 308 5.07 18.15 3.18
CA LEU A 308 6.18 17.43 2.56
C LEU A 308 5.99 17.25 1.05
N ARG A 309 4.76 17.02 0.59
CA ARG A 309 4.42 16.96 -0.84
C ARG A 309 4.62 18.29 -1.55
N ALA A 310 4.29 19.42 -0.87
CA ALA A 310 4.53 20.75 -1.42
C ALA A 310 6.03 21.03 -1.52
N GLU A 311 6.80 20.76 -0.48
CA GLU A 311 8.26 20.92 -0.46
C GLU A 311 8.93 20.05 -1.54
N ARG A 312 8.51 18.80 -1.70
CA ARG A 312 9.02 17.92 -2.77
C ARG A 312 8.76 18.50 -4.15
N ALA A 313 7.58 19.03 -4.41
CA ALA A 313 7.26 19.66 -5.68
C ALA A 313 8.12 20.89 -5.95
N GLU A 314 8.34 21.73 -4.95
CA GLU A 314 9.21 22.91 -5.03
C GLU A 314 10.67 22.53 -5.32
N LEU A 315 11.22 21.51 -4.63
CA LEU A 315 12.57 20.99 -4.90
C LEU A 315 12.75 20.54 -6.36
N LEU A 316 11.70 19.97 -6.95
CA LEU A 316 11.69 19.49 -8.32
C LEU A 316 11.32 20.58 -9.35
N GLY A 317 11.13 21.83 -8.92
CA GLY A 317 10.81 22.97 -9.78
C GLY A 317 9.36 23.05 -10.24
N TYR A 318 8.45 22.31 -9.61
CA TYR A 318 7.01 22.40 -9.89
C TYR A 318 6.33 23.43 -8.96
N GLU A 319 5.36 24.14 -9.49
CA GLU A 319 4.59 25.15 -8.73
C GLU A 319 3.89 24.56 -7.49
N ASN A 320 3.40 23.33 -7.61
CA ASN A 320 2.70 22.62 -6.54
C ASN A 320 2.67 21.10 -6.78
N HIS A 321 2.21 20.35 -5.78
CA HIS A 321 2.12 18.89 -5.88
C HIS A 321 1.18 18.40 -6.99
N ALA A 322 0.09 19.12 -7.30
CA ALA A 322 -0.81 18.75 -8.38
C ALA A 322 -0.12 18.87 -9.74
N ALA A 323 0.63 19.95 -9.99
CA ALA A 323 1.44 20.11 -11.20
C ALA A 323 2.45 18.96 -11.35
N TYR A 324 3.18 18.63 -10.26
CA TYR A 324 4.08 17.48 -10.25
C TYR A 324 3.39 16.15 -10.59
N LYS A 325 2.23 15.87 -10.00
CA LYS A 325 1.54 14.58 -10.21
C LYS A 325 0.89 14.47 -11.57
N LEU A 326 0.33 15.55 -12.09
CA LEU A 326 -0.44 15.55 -13.35
C LEU A 326 0.43 15.64 -14.61
N ASP A 327 1.67 16.10 -14.48
CA ASP A 327 2.60 16.26 -15.61
C ASP A 327 2.67 15.04 -16.55
N PRO A 328 2.87 13.77 -16.08
CA PRO A 328 2.88 12.59 -16.94
C PRO A 328 1.48 12.02 -17.23
N GLN A 329 0.40 12.60 -16.70
CA GLN A 329 -0.96 12.07 -16.84
C GLN A 329 -1.70 12.72 -18.02
N THR A 330 -2.84 12.13 -18.41
CA THR A 330 -3.66 12.62 -19.53
C THR A 330 -4.09 14.08 -19.37
N ALA A 331 -4.44 14.52 -18.16
CA ALA A 331 -4.82 15.91 -17.88
C ALA A 331 -3.65 16.89 -18.03
N ARG A 332 -2.41 16.45 -17.78
CA ARG A 332 -1.15 17.19 -17.84
C ARG A 332 -1.02 18.37 -16.88
N THR A 333 -2.05 19.16 -16.69
CA THR A 333 -2.02 20.37 -15.85
C THR A 333 -3.13 20.38 -14.81
N PRO A 334 -2.91 21.03 -13.64
CA PRO A 334 -3.95 21.23 -12.64
C PRO A 334 -5.19 21.95 -13.19
N GLU A 335 -5.00 22.90 -14.08
CA GLU A 335 -6.08 23.66 -14.72
C GLU A 335 -6.99 22.74 -15.54
N ASN A 336 -6.43 21.88 -16.40
CA ASN A 336 -7.22 20.93 -17.20
C ASN A 336 -8.01 19.98 -16.32
N ALA A 337 -7.38 19.43 -15.27
CA ALA A 337 -8.06 18.55 -14.32
C ALA A 337 -9.17 19.27 -13.56
N LEU A 338 -8.93 20.50 -13.11
CA LEU A 338 -9.90 21.31 -12.39
C LEU A 338 -11.08 21.70 -13.29
N ASN A 339 -10.84 22.13 -14.54
CA ASN A 339 -11.88 22.47 -15.50
C ASN A 339 -12.79 21.26 -15.76
N MET A 340 -12.21 20.07 -16.01
CA MET A 340 -13.00 18.85 -16.19
C MET A 340 -13.90 18.56 -14.99
N LEU A 341 -13.42 18.76 -13.76
CA LEU A 341 -14.20 18.53 -12.54
C LEU A 341 -15.27 19.61 -12.33
N THR A 342 -14.93 20.88 -12.58
CA THR A 342 -15.86 22.00 -12.37
C THR A 342 -16.98 22.02 -13.41
N ASP A 343 -16.73 21.57 -14.63
CA ASP A 343 -17.76 21.43 -15.67
C ASP A 343 -18.82 20.37 -15.31
N LEU A 344 -18.47 19.38 -14.49
CA LEU A 344 -19.40 18.38 -13.96
C LEU A 344 -20.29 18.90 -12.84
N ILE A 345 -19.90 19.98 -12.13
CA ILE A 345 -20.64 20.44 -10.93
C ILE A 345 -22.07 20.86 -11.25
N PRO A 346 -22.37 21.68 -12.26
CA PRO A 346 -23.75 22.11 -12.51
C PRO A 346 -24.70 20.93 -12.83
N PRO A 347 -24.39 20.02 -13.77
CA PRO A 347 -25.28 18.89 -14.07
C PRO A 347 -25.39 17.91 -12.88
N VAL A 348 -24.34 17.72 -12.08
CA VAL A 348 -24.41 16.88 -10.89
C VAL A 348 -25.32 17.50 -9.83
N ILE A 349 -25.24 18.81 -9.57
CA ILE A 349 -26.13 19.52 -8.64
C ILE A 349 -27.58 19.42 -9.08
N GLU A 350 -27.86 19.63 -10.38
CA GLU A 350 -29.19 19.54 -10.94
C GLU A 350 -29.77 18.13 -10.74
N ASN A 351 -29.03 17.08 -11.12
CA ASN A 351 -29.44 15.69 -10.93
C ASN A 351 -29.65 15.35 -9.45
N THR A 352 -28.72 15.76 -8.58
CA THR A 352 -28.82 15.52 -7.12
C THR A 352 -30.06 16.17 -6.52
N ASN A 353 -30.44 17.37 -6.99
CA ASN A 353 -31.67 18.03 -6.53
C ASN A 353 -32.94 17.28 -6.97
N GLN A 354 -32.96 16.71 -8.18
CA GLN A 354 -34.06 15.87 -8.66
C GLN A 354 -34.17 14.58 -7.84
N GLU A 355 -33.04 13.89 -7.60
CA GLU A 355 -32.98 12.70 -6.77
C GLU A 355 -33.43 13.01 -5.32
N LYS A 356 -32.93 14.12 -4.73
CA LYS A 356 -33.35 14.56 -3.38
C LYS A 356 -34.84 14.80 -3.30
N ALA A 357 -35.47 15.40 -4.30
CA ALA A 357 -36.90 15.61 -4.33
C ALA A 357 -37.67 14.29 -4.40
N ALA A 358 -37.25 13.32 -5.20
CA ALA A 358 -37.86 11.98 -5.25
C ALA A 358 -37.69 11.22 -3.93
N ILE A 359 -36.52 11.32 -3.29
CA ILE A 359 -36.28 10.75 -1.95
C ILE A 359 -37.19 11.38 -0.91
N LYS A 360 -37.30 12.71 -0.87
CA LYS A 360 -38.22 13.44 0.06
C LYS A 360 -39.65 13.01 -0.12
N ALA A 361 -40.16 12.94 -1.35
CA ALA A 361 -41.50 12.46 -1.64
C ALA A 361 -41.75 11.00 -1.18
N MET A 362 -40.73 10.15 -1.25
CA MET A 362 -40.80 8.77 -0.76
C MET A 362 -40.78 8.70 0.78
N MET A 363 -40.04 9.60 1.44
CA MET A 363 -40.04 9.75 2.92
C MET A 363 -41.42 10.17 3.42
N GLU A 364 -42.03 11.18 2.77
CA GLU A 364 -43.36 11.68 3.11
C GLU A 364 -44.47 10.60 2.95
N LYS A 365 -44.40 9.78 1.89
CA LYS A 365 -45.27 8.60 1.73
C LYS A 365 -45.13 7.60 2.87
N GLY A 366 -43.95 7.50 3.46
CA GLY A 366 -43.63 6.69 4.63
C GLY A 366 -43.98 7.35 5.95
N GLY A 367 -44.58 8.56 5.95
CA GLY A 367 -45.00 9.30 7.15
C GLY A 367 -43.85 10.08 7.82
N ILE A 368 -42.73 10.28 7.15
CA ILE A 368 -41.54 11.03 7.65
C ILE A 368 -41.48 12.38 6.93
N ASP A 369 -41.77 13.45 7.65
CA ASP A 369 -41.70 14.83 7.16
C ASP A 369 -40.46 15.58 7.70
N ASP A 370 -39.31 14.91 7.62
CA ASP A 370 -38.00 15.48 7.98
C ASP A 370 -37.19 15.88 6.73
N GLU A 371 -36.18 16.70 6.91
CA GLU A 371 -35.18 16.91 5.88
C GLU A 371 -34.42 15.61 5.57
N VAL A 372 -34.06 15.41 4.28
CA VAL A 372 -33.26 14.28 3.83
C VAL A 372 -31.86 14.34 4.44
N GLN A 373 -31.53 13.35 5.25
CA GLN A 373 -30.22 13.22 5.88
C GLN A 373 -29.32 12.27 5.08
N PRO A 374 -27.98 12.33 5.26
CA PRO A 374 -27.06 11.45 4.55
C PRO A 374 -27.33 9.95 4.72
N TRP A 375 -27.81 9.53 5.90
CA TRP A 375 -28.18 8.13 6.19
C TRP A 375 -29.53 7.70 5.61
N ASP A 376 -30.33 8.65 5.09
CA ASP A 376 -31.59 8.38 4.40
C ASP A 376 -31.38 8.12 2.91
N TRP A 377 -30.31 8.67 2.31
CA TRP A 377 -30.09 8.68 0.87
C TRP A 377 -30.15 7.29 0.26
N ASN A 378 -29.26 6.39 0.71
CA ASN A 378 -29.18 5.04 0.15
C ASN A 378 -30.48 4.24 0.31
N TYR A 379 -31.13 4.39 1.46
CA TYR A 379 -32.37 3.67 1.77
C TYR A 379 -33.52 4.11 0.87
N TYR A 380 -33.77 5.42 0.80
CA TYR A 380 -34.91 5.92 0.01
C TYR A 380 -34.62 5.94 -1.50
N ALA A 381 -33.38 6.11 -1.93
CA ALA A 381 -33.00 5.91 -3.33
C ALA A 381 -33.30 4.47 -3.78
N GLU A 382 -33.06 3.46 -2.93
CA GLU A 382 -33.45 2.07 -3.20
C GLU A 382 -34.95 1.89 -3.28
N LYS A 383 -35.76 2.57 -2.40
CA LYS A 383 -37.22 2.55 -2.46
C LYS A 383 -37.77 3.22 -3.73
N VAL A 384 -37.18 4.34 -4.14
CA VAL A 384 -37.50 5.00 -5.43
C VAL A 384 -37.23 4.04 -6.59
N ARG A 385 -36.02 3.44 -6.62
CA ARG A 385 -35.62 2.48 -7.66
C ARG A 385 -36.59 1.28 -7.73
N GLN A 386 -37.00 0.73 -6.59
CA GLN A 386 -37.95 -0.36 -6.55
C GLN A 386 -39.33 0.05 -7.07
N ALA A 387 -39.78 1.27 -6.74
CA ALA A 387 -41.08 1.79 -7.17
C ALA A 387 -41.11 2.07 -8.68
N GLU A 388 -39.99 2.57 -9.27
CA GLU A 388 -39.93 2.93 -10.69
C GLU A 388 -39.64 1.73 -11.59
N TYR A 389 -38.72 0.85 -11.21
CA TYR A 389 -38.23 -0.22 -12.09
C TYR A 389 -38.76 -1.61 -11.71
N ASN A 390 -39.39 -1.77 -10.53
CA ASN A 390 -39.88 -3.05 -10.02
C ASN A 390 -38.88 -4.20 -10.08
N ILE A 391 -37.57 -3.88 -9.90
CA ILE A 391 -36.46 -4.84 -9.92
C ILE A 391 -36.17 -5.29 -8.50
N ASP A 392 -36.41 -6.57 -8.24
CA ASP A 392 -36.03 -7.26 -7.00
C ASP A 392 -34.72 -8.04 -7.21
N GLN A 393 -33.64 -7.56 -6.58
CA GLN A 393 -32.32 -8.18 -6.71
C GLN A 393 -32.28 -9.61 -6.18
N SER A 394 -33.12 -9.96 -5.22
CA SER A 394 -33.20 -11.34 -4.70
C SER A 394 -33.61 -12.34 -5.77
N LYS A 395 -34.45 -11.91 -6.73
CA LYS A 395 -34.88 -12.72 -7.88
C LYS A 395 -33.80 -12.82 -8.97
N VAL A 396 -32.89 -11.86 -9.04
CA VAL A 396 -31.82 -11.80 -10.05
C VAL A 396 -30.61 -12.60 -9.59
N ARG A 397 -30.29 -12.59 -8.29
CA ARG A 397 -29.13 -13.24 -7.68
C ARG A 397 -28.95 -14.73 -8.07
N PRO A 398 -29.99 -15.59 -8.13
CA PRO A 398 -29.85 -17.00 -8.50
C PRO A 398 -29.35 -17.23 -9.94
N TYR A 399 -29.42 -16.22 -10.82
CA TYR A 399 -28.90 -16.31 -12.18
C TYR A 399 -27.38 -16.08 -12.26
N PHE A 400 -26.76 -15.54 -11.21
CA PHE A 400 -25.33 -15.25 -11.13
C PHE A 400 -24.60 -16.21 -10.18
N GLU A 401 -24.91 -17.49 -10.29
CA GLU A 401 -24.14 -18.55 -9.63
C GLU A 401 -22.73 -18.60 -10.22
N LEU A 402 -21.71 -18.55 -9.36
CA LEU A 402 -20.31 -18.38 -9.75
C LEU A 402 -19.87 -19.43 -10.80
N ASP A 403 -20.14 -20.71 -10.53
CA ASP A 403 -19.76 -21.80 -11.43
C ASP A 403 -20.43 -21.73 -12.81
N ARG A 404 -21.59 -21.11 -12.87
CA ARG A 404 -22.34 -20.92 -14.12
C ARG A 404 -21.79 -19.73 -14.90
N VAL A 405 -21.53 -18.62 -14.23
CA VAL A 405 -20.96 -17.40 -14.84
C VAL A 405 -19.55 -17.62 -15.35
N LEU A 406 -18.77 -18.50 -14.69
CA LEU A 406 -17.41 -18.83 -15.14
C LEU A 406 -17.36 -19.81 -16.32
N LYS A 407 -18.47 -20.50 -16.63
CA LYS A 407 -18.57 -21.43 -17.78
C LYS A 407 -19.10 -20.77 -19.05
N ASP A 408 -19.92 -19.73 -18.89
CA ASP A 408 -20.52 -18.96 -19.99
C ASP A 408 -19.59 -17.82 -20.42
#